data_e7ea4e4d2a38f2a3ad618fd260c0ee44
#
_entry.id   e7ea4e4d2a38f2a3ad618fd260c0ee44
#
_cell.length_a   1.000
_cell.length_b   1.000
_cell.length_c   1.000
_cell.angle_alpha   90.00
_cell.angle_beta   90.00
_cell.angle_gamma   90.00
#
_symmetry.space_group_name_H-M   'P 1'
#
loop_
_entity.id
_entity.type
_entity.pdbx_description
1 polymer ?
#
loop_
_entity_poly.entity_id
_entity_poly.type
_entity_poly.pdbx_seq_one_letter_code
_entity_poly.pdbx_strand_id
1 'polypeptide(L)'
;MFRYILRRSLTYLVMVFLTTTMGYFAAVTTLKPALLEQEKVPRPSPEQVNRTLASLGLDPEMSAWDRYIQWLTNVVTKFDWGRSPNSGYINQEFGQRLWVSTRLMLAATILTIIIGVALGVYSAARQYKFSDRVITGYSYLVYIIPAPVAYFVVQQGATAINNI
;
A
#
# COMPACT_ATOMS: atom_id res chain seq x y z
N MET A 1 -1.32 29.59 19.69
CA MET A 1 -0.87 28.68 18.62
C MET A 1 -0.43 27.32 19.16
N PHE A 2 0.50 27.24 20.11
CA PHE A 2 1.02 25.97 20.66
C PHE A 2 -0.08 25.04 21.23
N ARG A 3 -0.99 25.56 22.06
CA ARG A 3 -2.11 24.76 22.64
C ARG A 3 -3.05 24.20 21.57
N TYR A 4 -3.26 24.90 20.48
CA TYR A 4 -4.06 24.42 19.36
C TYR A 4 -3.38 23.24 18.63
N ILE A 5 -2.09 23.39 18.31
CA ILE A 5 -1.30 22.33 17.66
C ILE A 5 -1.24 21.11 18.56
N LEU A 6 -0.95 21.28 19.85
CA LEU A 6 -0.88 20.17 20.80
C LEU A 6 -2.21 19.42 20.91
N ARG A 7 -3.34 20.14 21.05
CA ARG A 7 -4.67 19.53 21.11
C ARG A 7 -5.00 18.76 19.83
N ARG A 8 -4.66 19.33 18.67
CA ARG A 8 -4.89 18.70 17.37
C ARG A 8 -4.05 17.47 17.18
N SER A 9 -2.77 17.53 17.53
CA SER A 9 -1.86 16.38 17.47
C SER A 9 -2.32 15.24 18.39
N LEU A 10 -2.75 15.57 19.61
CA LEU A 10 -3.29 14.57 20.55
C LEU A 10 -4.55 13.91 19.99
N THR A 11 -5.46 14.69 19.40
CA THR A 11 -6.67 14.13 18.76
C THR A 11 -6.30 13.15 17.63
N TYR A 12 -5.33 13.49 16.77
CA TYR A 12 -4.88 12.59 15.72
C TYR A 12 -4.20 11.34 16.26
N LEU A 13 -3.37 11.44 17.30
CA LEU A 13 -2.76 10.29 17.94
C LEU A 13 -3.82 9.33 18.50
N VAL A 14 -4.84 9.87 19.17
CA VAL A 14 -5.96 9.04 19.68
C VAL A 14 -6.71 8.37 18.54
N MET A 15 -7.00 9.11 17.45
CA MET A 15 -7.68 8.55 16.29
C MET A 15 -6.84 7.44 15.63
N VAL A 16 -5.54 7.66 15.42
CA VAL A 16 -4.64 6.64 14.86
C VAL A 16 -4.62 5.40 15.75
N PHE A 17 -4.48 5.57 17.06
CA PHE A 17 -4.50 4.46 18.01
C PHE A 17 -5.81 3.67 17.93
N LEU A 18 -6.97 4.33 17.97
CA LEU A 18 -8.27 3.66 17.88
C LEU A 18 -8.43 2.93 16.54
N THR A 19 -8.09 3.58 15.43
CA THR A 19 -8.20 2.98 14.09
C THR A 19 -7.28 1.76 13.96
N THR A 20 -6.05 1.84 14.46
CA THR A 20 -5.11 0.72 14.45
C THR A 20 -5.60 -0.44 15.30
N THR A 21 -6.14 -0.15 16.50
CA THR A 21 -6.73 -1.16 17.38
C THR A 21 -7.92 -1.86 16.73
N MET A 22 -8.85 -1.08 16.17
CA MET A 22 -10.00 -1.63 15.44
C MET A 22 -9.57 -2.45 14.23
N GLY A 23 -8.60 -1.96 13.46
CA GLY A 23 -8.04 -2.67 12.31
C GLY A 23 -7.40 -4.00 12.71
N TYR A 24 -6.67 -4.04 13.82
CA TYR A 24 -6.07 -5.27 14.34
C TYR A 24 -7.15 -6.32 14.66
N PHE A 25 -8.17 -5.96 15.44
CA PHE A 25 -9.24 -6.89 15.80
C PHE A 25 -10.10 -7.30 14.61
N ALA A 26 -10.36 -6.38 13.68
CA ALA A 26 -11.03 -6.71 12.42
C ALA A 26 -10.21 -7.73 11.59
N ALA A 27 -8.90 -7.56 11.52
CA ALA A 27 -8.03 -8.51 10.84
C ALA A 27 -8.02 -9.88 11.52
N VAL A 28 -7.90 -9.93 12.85
CA VAL A 28 -7.90 -11.18 13.63
C VAL A 28 -9.20 -11.96 13.46
N THR A 29 -10.34 -11.27 13.37
CA THR A 29 -11.65 -11.93 13.21
C THR A 29 -11.93 -12.38 11.77
N THR A 30 -11.39 -11.67 10.79
CA THR A 30 -11.68 -11.91 9.37
C THR A 30 -10.65 -12.82 8.71
N LEU A 31 -9.36 -12.61 9.02
CA LEU A 31 -8.28 -13.38 8.43
C LEU A 31 -8.07 -14.70 9.17
N LYS A 32 -7.93 -15.77 8.41
CA LYS A 32 -7.63 -17.11 8.91
C LYS A 32 -6.24 -17.55 8.42
N PRO A 33 -5.15 -17.03 9.01
CA PRO A 33 -3.79 -17.30 8.52
C PRO A 33 -3.43 -18.80 8.54
N ALA A 34 -4.03 -19.57 9.41
CA ALA A 34 -3.86 -21.03 9.46
C ALA A 34 -4.29 -21.71 8.15
N LEU A 35 -5.34 -21.24 7.48
CA LEU A 35 -5.80 -21.81 6.21
C LEU A 35 -4.77 -21.58 5.10
N LEU A 36 -4.20 -20.39 5.03
CA LEU A 36 -3.17 -20.05 4.03
C LEU A 36 -1.91 -20.91 4.20
N GLU A 37 -1.53 -21.22 5.44
CA GLU A 37 -0.40 -22.10 5.70
C GLU A 37 -0.71 -23.57 5.34
N GLN A 38 -1.95 -24.03 5.54
CA GLN A 38 -2.38 -25.39 5.21
C GLN A 38 -2.49 -25.67 3.71
N GLU A 39 -2.65 -24.63 2.88
CA GLU A 39 -2.71 -24.75 1.42
C GLU A 39 -1.34 -24.88 0.75
N LYS A 40 -0.25 -24.77 1.49
CA LYS A 40 1.11 -24.93 0.96
C LYS A 40 1.37 -26.38 0.52
N VAL A 41 2.13 -26.55 -0.55
CA VAL A 41 2.54 -27.86 -1.07
C VAL A 41 4.05 -28.03 -0.91
N PRO A 42 4.54 -29.08 -0.20
CA PRO A 42 3.77 -30.14 0.49
C PRO A 42 3.00 -29.61 1.70
N ARG A 43 1.86 -30.26 2.00
CA ARG A 43 0.99 -29.83 3.11
C ARG A 43 1.71 -30.00 4.45
N PRO A 44 1.90 -28.93 5.22
CA PRO A 44 2.59 -29.01 6.50
C PRO A 44 1.73 -29.70 7.56
N SER A 45 2.39 -30.31 8.55
CA SER A 45 1.69 -30.89 9.70
C SER A 45 1.05 -29.80 10.56
N PRO A 46 -0.02 -30.11 11.32
CA PRO A 46 -0.65 -29.14 12.23
C PRO A 46 0.34 -28.47 13.18
N GLU A 47 1.32 -29.22 13.70
CA GLU A 47 2.37 -28.68 14.56
C GLU A 47 3.29 -27.68 13.82
N GLN A 48 3.64 -27.96 12.58
CA GLN A 48 4.43 -27.05 11.76
C GLN A 48 3.68 -25.76 11.49
N VAL A 49 2.37 -25.83 11.20
CA VAL A 49 1.51 -24.67 11.04
C VAL A 49 1.50 -23.82 12.32
N ASN A 50 1.29 -24.44 13.49
CA ASN A 50 1.27 -23.73 14.77
C ASN A 50 2.63 -23.06 15.08
N ARG A 51 3.74 -23.77 14.84
CA ARG A 51 5.09 -23.19 15.01
C ARG A 51 5.33 -22.00 14.10
N THR A 52 4.89 -22.09 12.83
CA THR A 52 5.01 -20.98 11.88
C THR A 52 4.17 -19.80 12.36
N LEU A 53 2.92 -20.02 12.76
CA LEU A 53 2.05 -18.97 13.27
C LEU A 53 2.63 -18.32 14.55
N ALA A 54 3.16 -19.11 15.49
CA ALA A 54 3.81 -18.60 16.68
C ALA A 54 5.03 -17.73 16.33
N SER A 55 5.83 -18.13 15.34
CA SER A 55 6.98 -17.34 14.87
C SER A 55 6.59 -16.01 14.22
N LEU A 56 5.37 -15.91 13.70
CA LEU A 56 4.79 -14.70 13.14
C LEU A 56 4.07 -13.83 14.19
N GLY A 57 4.03 -14.26 15.46
CA GLY A 57 3.27 -13.59 16.52
C GLY A 57 1.77 -13.83 16.47
N LEU A 58 1.35 -14.87 15.76
CA LEU A 58 -0.05 -15.29 15.56
C LEU A 58 -0.35 -16.59 16.30
N ASP A 59 0.27 -16.82 17.43
CA ASP A 59 0.13 -18.05 18.21
C ASP A 59 -1.36 -18.36 18.50
N PRO A 60 -1.88 -19.50 18.03
CA PRO A 60 -3.29 -19.84 18.23
C PRO A 60 -3.65 -20.16 19.69
N GLU A 61 -2.66 -20.49 20.53
CA GLU A 61 -2.86 -20.79 21.95
C GLU A 61 -3.03 -19.50 22.80
N MET A 62 -2.55 -18.36 22.28
CA MET A 62 -2.70 -17.08 22.95
C MET A 62 -4.03 -16.40 22.60
N SER A 63 -4.62 -15.70 23.58
CA SER A 63 -5.81 -14.88 23.33
C SER A 63 -5.50 -13.75 22.33
N ALA A 64 -6.51 -13.31 21.57
CA ALA A 64 -6.33 -12.19 20.63
C ALA A 64 -5.90 -10.89 21.35
N TRP A 65 -6.33 -10.74 22.62
CA TRP A 65 -5.96 -9.59 23.43
C TRP A 65 -4.50 -9.63 23.87
N ASP A 66 -4.00 -10.78 24.32
CA ASP A 66 -2.60 -10.94 24.72
C ASP A 66 -1.65 -10.73 23.54
N ARG A 67 -2.00 -11.27 22.37
CA ARG A 67 -1.27 -11.02 21.11
C ARG A 67 -1.23 -9.54 20.75
N TYR A 68 -2.36 -8.84 20.89
CA TYR A 68 -2.43 -7.40 20.64
C TYR A 68 -1.53 -6.60 21.59
N ILE A 69 -1.58 -6.87 22.90
CA ILE A 69 -0.75 -6.19 23.90
C ILE A 69 0.73 -6.46 23.63
N GLN A 70 1.10 -7.70 23.34
CA GLN A 70 2.47 -8.07 22.99
C GLN A 70 2.96 -7.32 21.74
N TRP A 71 2.14 -7.31 20.67
CA TRP A 71 2.44 -6.59 19.46
C TRP A 71 2.58 -5.08 19.71
N LEU A 72 1.62 -4.47 20.40
CA LEU A 72 1.64 -3.05 20.72
C LEU A 72 2.88 -2.68 21.55
N THR A 73 3.23 -3.50 22.53
CA THR A 73 4.43 -3.31 23.34
C THR A 73 5.70 -3.36 22.47
N ASN A 74 5.81 -4.32 21.58
CA ASN A 74 6.95 -4.42 20.65
C ASN A 74 7.03 -3.22 19.71
N VAL A 75 5.89 -2.75 19.16
CA VAL A 75 5.84 -1.56 18.32
C VAL A 75 6.31 -0.32 19.08
N VAL A 76 5.80 -0.11 20.30
CA VAL A 76 6.09 1.12 21.07
C VAL A 76 7.50 1.11 21.66
N THR A 77 7.98 -0.04 22.16
CA THR A 77 9.26 -0.11 22.87
C THR A 77 10.46 -0.42 21.98
N LYS A 78 10.26 -1.23 20.94
CA LYS A 78 11.33 -1.72 20.07
C LYS A 78 11.20 -1.27 18.62
N PHE A 79 10.10 -0.55 18.29
CA PHE A 79 9.74 -0.19 16.91
C PHE A 79 9.66 -1.43 16.00
N ASP A 80 9.26 -2.57 16.56
CA ASP A 80 9.13 -3.84 15.85
C ASP A 80 7.66 -4.09 15.49
N TRP A 81 7.37 -4.02 14.19
CA TRP A 81 6.01 -4.21 13.64
C TRP A 81 5.67 -5.69 13.42
N GLY A 82 6.62 -6.59 13.67
CA GLY A 82 6.46 -8.02 13.50
C GLY A 82 7.10 -8.57 12.23
N ARG A 83 6.73 -9.81 11.92
CA ARG A 83 7.26 -10.56 10.78
C ARG A 83 6.21 -10.72 9.68
N SER A 84 6.68 -10.64 8.44
CA SER A 84 5.90 -10.93 7.25
C SER A 84 5.82 -12.44 7.01
N PRO A 85 4.73 -12.98 6.42
CA PRO A 85 4.64 -14.38 6.00
C PRO A 85 5.77 -14.82 5.06
N ASN A 86 6.42 -13.89 4.38
CA ASN A 86 7.56 -14.13 3.50
C ASN A 86 8.92 -14.18 4.23
N SER A 87 8.90 -14.42 5.55
CA SER A 87 10.08 -14.55 6.41
C SER A 87 10.93 -13.29 6.60
N GLY A 88 10.45 -12.12 6.15
CA GLY A 88 11.09 -10.81 6.37
C GLY A 88 10.56 -10.07 7.59
N TYR A 89 11.29 -9.04 8.03
CA TYR A 89 10.75 -8.08 9.01
C TYR A 89 9.87 -7.05 8.29
N ILE A 90 8.68 -6.80 8.81
CA ILE A 90 7.74 -5.82 8.24
C ILE A 90 8.39 -4.44 8.10
N ASN A 91 9.21 -4.03 9.06
CA ASN A 91 9.95 -2.77 9.01
C ASN A 91 10.80 -2.61 7.76
N GLN A 92 11.53 -3.68 7.37
CA GLN A 92 12.40 -3.67 6.19
C GLN A 92 11.59 -3.67 4.90
N GLU A 93 10.61 -4.56 4.81
CA GLU A 93 9.72 -4.61 3.63
C GLU A 93 8.97 -3.30 3.44
N PHE A 94 8.44 -2.73 4.51
CA PHE A 94 7.72 -1.46 4.47
C PHE A 94 8.63 -0.32 4.01
N GLY A 95 9.84 -0.22 4.57
CA GLY A 95 10.82 0.79 4.18
C GLY A 95 11.20 0.69 2.69
N GLN A 96 11.46 -0.52 2.21
CA GLN A 96 11.79 -0.76 0.80
C GLN A 96 10.62 -0.39 -0.11
N ARG A 97 9.40 -0.85 0.21
CA ARG A 97 8.20 -0.56 -0.58
C ARG A 97 7.86 0.92 -0.58
N LEU A 98 7.96 1.59 0.57
CA LEU A 98 7.79 3.05 0.68
C LEU A 98 8.76 3.79 -0.23
N TRP A 99 10.05 3.44 -0.17
CA TRP A 99 11.06 4.10 -0.97
C TRP A 99 10.81 3.95 -2.48
N VAL A 100 10.52 2.71 -2.91
CA VAL A 100 10.21 2.43 -4.32
C VAL A 100 8.95 3.17 -4.76
N SER A 101 7.86 3.09 -3.99
CA SER A 101 6.60 3.77 -4.31
C SER A 101 6.76 5.28 -4.34
N THR A 102 7.44 5.86 -3.36
CA THR A 102 7.67 7.31 -3.29
C THR A 102 8.48 7.81 -4.49
N ARG A 103 9.57 7.09 -4.84
CA ARG A 103 10.40 7.44 -5.99
C ARG A 103 9.62 7.37 -7.29
N LEU A 104 8.80 6.33 -7.48
CA LEU A 104 7.96 6.20 -8.68
C LEU A 104 6.89 7.28 -8.75
N MET A 105 6.22 7.57 -7.62
CA MET A 105 5.22 8.63 -7.55
C MET A 105 5.81 10.01 -7.82
N LEU A 106 6.98 10.32 -7.24
CA LEU A 106 7.66 11.59 -7.50
C LEU A 106 8.04 11.74 -8.97
N ALA A 107 8.65 10.71 -9.56
CA ALA A 107 9.01 10.72 -10.97
C ALA A 107 7.78 10.90 -11.87
N ALA A 108 6.72 10.13 -11.62
CA ALA A 108 5.46 10.24 -12.37
C ALA A 108 4.83 11.63 -12.23
N THR A 109 4.80 12.18 -11.01
CA THR A 109 4.23 13.52 -10.76
C THR A 109 5.02 14.60 -11.49
N ILE A 110 6.34 14.58 -11.40
CA ILE A 110 7.20 15.55 -12.09
C ILE A 110 7.00 15.47 -13.61
N LEU A 111 7.02 14.27 -14.17
CA LEU A 111 6.77 14.06 -15.59
C LEU A 111 5.39 14.56 -16.01
N THR A 112 4.36 14.26 -15.24
CA THR A 112 2.99 14.71 -15.51
C THR A 112 2.88 16.23 -15.51
N ILE A 113 3.52 16.91 -14.56
CA ILE A 113 3.53 18.37 -14.51
C ILE A 113 4.26 18.95 -15.74
N ILE A 114 5.44 18.44 -16.06
CA ILE A 114 6.23 18.94 -17.19
C ILE A 114 5.46 18.75 -18.51
N ILE A 115 4.97 17.54 -18.75
CA ILE A 115 4.23 17.21 -19.98
C ILE A 115 2.91 17.98 -20.04
N GLY A 116 2.17 18.02 -18.93
CA GLY A 116 0.88 18.71 -18.85
C GLY A 116 1.01 20.21 -19.10
N VAL A 117 1.99 20.87 -18.48
CA VAL A 117 2.26 22.30 -18.71
C VAL A 117 2.72 22.53 -20.15
N ALA A 118 3.65 21.72 -20.68
CA ALA A 118 4.13 21.86 -22.06
C ALA A 118 3.00 21.71 -23.09
N LEU A 119 2.16 20.69 -22.94
CA LEU A 119 1.02 20.47 -23.81
C LEU A 119 -0.04 21.58 -23.65
N GLY A 120 -0.29 22.03 -22.42
CA GLY A 120 -1.22 23.13 -22.16
C GLY A 120 -0.79 24.45 -22.80
N VAL A 121 0.49 24.84 -22.62
CA VAL A 121 1.05 26.03 -23.28
C VAL A 121 1.05 25.93 -24.79
N TYR A 122 1.45 24.77 -25.32
CA TYR A 122 1.44 24.54 -26.78
C TYR A 122 0.02 24.62 -27.37
N SER A 123 -0.96 24.01 -26.72
CA SER A 123 -2.37 24.05 -27.08
C SER A 123 -2.92 25.46 -27.05
N ALA A 124 -2.64 26.21 -25.99
CA ALA A 124 -3.06 27.61 -25.85
C ALA A 124 -2.45 28.53 -26.92
N ALA A 125 -1.18 28.35 -27.26
CA ALA A 125 -0.51 29.12 -28.31
C ALA A 125 -1.06 28.81 -29.73
N ARG A 126 -1.71 27.66 -29.89
CA ARG A 126 -2.29 27.21 -31.17
C ARG A 126 -3.80 26.99 -31.10
N GLN A 127 -4.48 27.78 -30.27
CA GLN A 127 -5.91 27.68 -30.03
C GLN A 127 -6.72 27.60 -31.32
N TYR A 128 -7.71 26.70 -31.38
CA TYR A 128 -8.58 26.39 -32.51
C TYR A 128 -7.89 25.75 -33.73
N LYS A 129 -6.58 25.52 -33.72
CA LYS A 129 -5.90 24.78 -34.80
C LYS A 129 -6.10 23.26 -34.63
N PHE A 130 -5.77 22.53 -35.68
CA PHE A 130 -5.87 21.06 -35.66
C PHE A 130 -5.10 20.40 -34.49
N SER A 131 -3.89 20.89 -34.20
CA SER A 131 -3.07 20.40 -33.10
C SER A 131 -3.75 20.57 -31.73
N ASP A 132 -4.40 21.69 -31.50
CA ASP A 132 -5.16 21.95 -30.26
C ASP A 132 -6.34 20.97 -30.14
N ARG A 133 -7.09 20.74 -31.22
CA ARG A 133 -8.21 19.79 -31.22
C ARG A 133 -7.76 18.36 -30.91
N VAL A 134 -6.60 17.93 -31.47
CA VAL A 134 -6.04 16.60 -31.23
C VAL A 134 -5.61 16.45 -29.74
N ILE A 135 -4.88 17.42 -29.18
CA ILE A 135 -4.44 17.39 -27.79
C ILE A 135 -5.66 17.36 -26.85
N THR A 136 -6.63 18.22 -27.10
CA THR A 136 -7.86 18.30 -26.31
C THR A 136 -8.66 17.00 -26.41
N GLY A 137 -8.85 16.47 -27.62
CA GLY A 137 -9.56 15.20 -27.83
C GLY A 137 -8.87 14.03 -27.13
N TYR A 138 -7.54 13.94 -27.22
CA TYR A 138 -6.76 12.93 -26.51
C TYR A 138 -6.88 13.07 -24.98
N SER A 139 -6.83 14.29 -24.46
CA SER A 139 -6.99 14.55 -23.03
C SER A 139 -8.37 14.09 -22.52
N TYR A 140 -9.43 14.34 -23.28
CA TYR A 140 -10.77 13.84 -22.95
C TYR A 140 -10.84 12.32 -22.99
N LEU A 141 -10.24 11.67 -24.00
CA LEU A 141 -10.20 10.20 -24.07
C LEU A 141 -9.52 9.60 -22.84
N VAL A 142 -8.34 10.13 -22.47
CA VAL A 142 -7.62 9.65 -21.27
C VAL A 142 -8.41 9.91 -19.99
N TYR A 143 -9.10 11.03 -19.89
CA TYR A 143 -9.92 11.37 -18.73
C TYR A 143 -11.13 10.45 -18.55
N ILE A 144 -11.74 9.99 -19.65
CA ILE A 144 -12.92 9.12 -19.63
C ILE A 144 -12.53 7.68 -19.22
N ILE A 145 -11.30 7.25 -19.51
CA ILE A 145 -10.86 5.88 -19.19
C ILE A 145 -10.67 5.73 -17.67
N PRO A 146 -11.41 4.80 -17.02
CA PRO A 146 -11.18 4.53 -15.60
C PRO A 146 -9.75 4.07 -15.33
N ALA A 147 -9.12 4.60 -14.28
CA ALA A 147 -7.73 4.29 -13.94
C ALA A 147 -7.40 2.77 -13.88
N PRO A 148 -8.26 1.86 -13.34
CA PRO A 148 -8.01 0.43 -13.37
C PRO A 148 -7.89 -0.15 -14.78
N VAL A 149 -8.69 0.36 -15.73
CA VAL A 149 -8.66 -0.08 -17.15
C VAL A 149 -7.36 0.38 -17.81
N ALA A 150 -6.98 1.65 -17.62
CA ALA A 150 -5.72 2.18 -18.10
C ALA A 150 -4.51 1.39 -17.57
N TYR A 151 -4.51 1.07 -16.27
CA TYR A 151 -3.48 0.23 -15.63
C TYR A 151 -3.39 -1.16 -16.29
N PHE A 152 -4.52 -1.83 -16.48
CA PHE A 152 -4.57 -3.15 -17.12
C PHE A 152 -3.99 -3.14 -18.53
N VAL A 153 -4.38 -2.16 -19.36
CA VAL A 153 -3.86 -2.02 -20.74
C VAL A 153 -2.34 -1.79 -20.74
N VAL A 154 -1.84 -0.90 -19.89
CA VAL A 154 -0.39 -0.64 -19.77
C VAL A 154 0.36 -1.88 -19.31
N GLN A 155 -0.18 -2.59 -18.33
CA GLN A 155 0.44 -3.82 -17.81
C GLN A 155 0.51 -4.91 -18.90
N GLN A 156 -0.55 -5.14 -19.65
CA GLN A 156 -0.56 -6.13 -20.75
C GLN A 156 0.42 -5.73 -21.86
N GLY A 157 0.47 -4.44 -22.20
CA GLY A 157 1.44 -3.94 -23.16
C GLY A 157 2.89 -4.15 -22.71
N ALA A 158 3.18 -3.85 -21.46
CA ALA A 158 4.52 -4.03 -20.88
C ALA A 158 4.94 -5.50 -20.83
N THR A 159 4.03 -6.41 -20.45
CA THR A 159 4.32 -7.86 -20.44
C THR A 159 4.51 -8.41 -21.86
N ALA A 160 3.76 -7.95 -22.83
CA ALA A 160 3.93 -8.35 -24.23
C ALA A 160 5.31 -7.96 -24.79
N ILE A 161 5.78 -6.75 -24.44
CA ILE A 161 7.12 -6.27 -24.86
C ILE A 161 8.24 -7.03 -24.15
N ASN A 162 8.06 -7.40 -22.87
CA ASN A 162 9.09 -8.09 -22.09
C ASN A 162 9.21 -9.58 -22.42
N ASN A 163 8.24 -10.16 -23.11
CA ASN A 163 8.23 -11.56 -23.55
C ASN A 163 8.77 -11.74 -25.00
N ILE A 164 9.23 -10.66 -25.63
CA ILE A 164 9.94 -10.64 -26.92
C ILE A 164 11.45 -10.62 -26.66
#